data_97fc26f9c57c497e6e02905f5ff8aade
#
_entry.id   97fc26f9c57c497e6e02905f5ff8aade
#
_cell.length_a   1.000
_cell.length_b   1.000
_cell.length_c   1.000
_cell.angle_alpha   90.00
_cell.angle_beta   90.00
_cell.angle_gamma   90.00
#
_symmetry.space_group_name_H-M   'P 1'
#
loop_
_entity.id
_entity.type
_entity.pdbx_description
1 polymer ?
#
loop_
_entity_poly.entity_id
_entity_poly.type
_entity_poly.pdbx_seq_one_letter_code
_entity_poly.pdbx_strand_id
1 'polypeptide(L)'
;MAITINGSSAAGNIDLGTNGTITDLAVGGLPDGTVDGDSVSTIPASKLTGALPAISGARLTGLTSPPFASYAYYEEQQASGTNAGTMTSGTWHVRALNTEVADPDSIGALSSNKVTLAAGTYFARWAAPAREVDRHQTRLYNDTDSSQIAMGATYQTHYSGDASTGTSTGATRFTISGTKDIALQHKCNYTTANYGQGLHNEFGINVYARLEIFKEA
;
A
#
# COMPACT_ATOMS: atom_id res chain seq x y z
N MET A 1 -25.40 60.42 1.29
CA MET A 1 -26.62 60.14 0.53
C MET A 1 -26.74 58.60 0.47
N ALA A 2 -27.74 58.02 1.07
CA ALA A 2 -27.95 56.57 1.02
C ALA A 2 -28.83 56.26 -0.21
N ILE A 3 -28.39 55.35 -1.06
CA ILE A 3 -29.22 54.80 -2.13
C ILE A 3 -29.87 53.54 -1.59
N THR A 4 -31.20 53.57 -1.42
CA THR A 4 -31.97 52.39 -1.04
C THR A 4 -32.54 51.79 -2.31
N ILE A 5 -32.11 50.58 -2.66
CA ILE A 5 -32.68 49.82 -3.79
C ILE A 5 -33.71 48.84 -3.20
N ASN A 6 -34.98 49.17 -3.30
CA ASN A 6 -36.07 48.30 -2.89
C ASN A 6 -36.46 47.42 -4.08
N GLY A 7 -36.08 46.15 -4.07
CA GLY A 7 -36.49 45.18 -5.05
C GLY A 7 -37.97 44.85 -4.88
N SER A 8 -38.83 45.38 -5.74
CA SER A 8 -40.18 44.87 -5.95
C SER A 8 -40.13 43.83 -7.07
N SER A 9 -40.55 42.66 -6.80
CA SER A 9 -40.91 41.46 -7.56
C SER A 9 -40.75 41.36 -9.10
N ALA A 10 -40.04 42.23 -9.77
CA ALA A 10 -39.61 42.05 -11.14
C ALA A 10 -38.08 41.90 -11.16
N ALA A 11 -37.59 40.88 -11.84
CA ALA A 11 -36.15 40.61 -11.97
C ALA A 11 -35.37 41.84 -12.43
N GLY A 12 -34.91 42.63 -11.47
CA GLY A 12 -34.05 43.79 -11.70
C GLY A 12 -32.61 43.42 -11.36
N ASN A 13 -31.77 43.28 -12.34
CA ASN A 13 -30.36 43.17 -12.13
C ASN A 13 -29.78 44.53 -11.75
N ILE A 14 -28.96 44.60 -10.71
CA ILE A 14 -28.08 45.73 -10.48
C ILE A 14 -26.82 45.50 -11.32
N ASP A 15 -26.77 46.15 -12.46
CA ASP A 15 -25.57 46.16 -13.29
C ASP A 15 -24.64 47.26 -12.82
N LEU A 16 -23.52 46.89 -12.23
CA LEU A 16 -22.47 47.80 -11.79
C LEU A 16 -21.44 48.11 -12.89
N GLY A 17 -21.66 47.60 -14.10
CA GLY A 17 -20.70 47.68 -15.18
C GLY A 17 -19.38 46.95 -14.92
N THR A 18 -18.45 47.02 -15.85
CA THR A 18 -17.19 46.26 -15.85
C THR A 18 -16.24 46.53 -14.65
N ASN A 19 -16.40 47.66 -13.96
CA ASN A 19 -15.55 48.08 -12.85
C ASN A 19 -16.34 48.37 -11.55
N GLY A 20 -17.61 47.98 -11.49
CA GLY A 20 -18.44 48.18 -10.32
C GLY A 20 -18.05 47.26 -9.19
N THR A 21 -17.92 47.79 -7.99
CA THR A 21 -17.56 47.06 -6.76
C THR A 21 -18.62 47.31 -5.69
N ILE A 22 -19.07 46.24 -5.05
CA ILE A 22 -19.84 46.34 -3.81
C ILE A 22 -18.86 46.11 -2.66
N THR A 23 -18.67 47.15 -1.84
CA THR A 23 -17.87 47.09 -0.63
C THR A 23 -18.78 46.92 0.59
N ASP A 24 -18.23 46.32 1.66
CA ASP A 24 -18.93 46.19 2.95
C ASP A 24 -20.26 45.41 2.91
N LEU A 25 -20.30 44.36 2.10
CA LEU A 25 -21.42 43.42 2.17
C LEU A 25 -21.45 42.73 3.55
N ALA A 26 -22.52 42.92 4.31
CA ALA A 26 -22.64 42.33 5.63
C ALA A 26 -22.65 40.77 5.54
N VAL A 27 -22.19 40.13 6.63
CA VAL A 27 -22.25 38.67 6.73
C VAL A 27 -23.71 38.19 6.48
N GLY A 28 -23.87 37.31 5.50
CA GLY A 28 -25.20 36.87 5.07
C GLY A 28 -25.90 37.81 4.07
N GLY A 29 -25.18 38.80 3.53
CA GLY A 29 -25.73 39.77 2.59
C GLY A 29 -26.08 39.22 1.20
N LEU A 30 -25.62 38.03 0.88
CA LEU A 30 -26.06 37.29 -0.32
C LEU A 30 -26.93 36.09 0.09
N PRO A 31 -28.09 35.86 -0.53
CA PRO A 31 -28.84 34.64 -0.30
C PRO A 31 -28.04 33.39 -0.66
N ASP A 32 -28.34 32.27 0.01
CA ASP A 32 -27.70 30.99 -0.29
C ASP A 32 -27.87 30.61 -1.78
N GLY A 33 -26.81 30.17 -2.42
CA GLY A 33 -26.81 29.80 -3.84
C GLY A 33 -26.71 30.97 -4.83
N THR A 34 -26.51 32.21 -4.36
CA THR A 34 -26.36 33.40 -5.22
C THR A 34 -25.02 33.50 -5.93
N VAL A 35 -24.00 32.87 -5.38
CA VAL A 35 -22.66 32.82 -5.97
C VAL A 35 -22.45 31.44 -6.53
N ASP A 36 -22.45 31.31 -7.85
CA ASP A 36 -22.11 30.08 -8.55
C ASP A 36 -20.61 29.94 -8.80
N GLY A 37 -20.19 28.72 -9.19
CA GLY A 37 -18.78 28.41 -9.43
C GLY A 37 -18.12 29.24 -10.54
N ASP A 38 -18.92 29.76 -11.46
CA ASP A 38 -18.43 30.57 -12.58
C ASP A 38 -18.20 32.04 -12.16
N SER A 39 -18.84 32.45 -11.07
CA SER A 39 -18.77 33.82 -10.53
C SER A 39 -17.55 34.04 -9.60
N VAL A 40 -16.85 32.95 -9.21
CA VAL A 40 -15.71 33.02 -8.29
C VAL A 40 -14.45 32.49 -8.98
N SER A 41 -13.61 33.37 -9.47
CA SER A 41 -12.34 32.97 -10.13
C SER A 41 -11.29 32.46 -9.14
N THR A 42 -11.23 32.98 -7.91
CA THR A 42 -10.29 32.58 -6.88
C THR A 42 -10.80 32.92 -5.49
N ILE A 43 -10.76 31.94 -4.57
CA ILE A 43 -10.92 32.16 -3.14
C ILE A 43 -9.57 31.87 -2.48
N PRO A 44 -8.87 32.86 -1.89
CA PRO A 44 -7.65 32.58 -1.15
C PRO A 44 -7.88 31.59 -0.02
N ALA A 45 -6.98 30.61 0.16
CA ALA A 45 -7.11 29.59 1.21
C ALA A 45 -7.30 30.18 2.62
N SER A 46 -6.74 31.38 2.88
CA SER A 46 -6.92 32.12 4.14
C SER A 46 -8.36 32.55 4.42
N LYS A 47 -9.24 32.51 3.42
CA LYS A 47 -10.69 32.84 3.55
C LYS A 47 -11.56 31.61 3.74
N LEU A 48 -11.00 30.42 3.59
CA LEU A 48 -11.71 29.17 3.83
C LEU A 48 -11.55 28.80 5.31
N THR A 49 -12.61 28.99 6.09
CA THR A 49 -12.65 28.64 7.51
C THR A 49 -13.68 27.55 7.75
N GLY A 50 -13.34 26.55 8.59
CA GLY A 50 -14.21 25.41 8.87
C GLY A 50 -13.92 24.20 7.96
N ALA A 51 -14.65 23.09 8.20
CA ALA A 51 -14.57 21.91 7.34
C ALA A 51 -15.26 22.20 6.00
N LEU A 52 -14.58 21.91 4.90
CA LEU A 52 -15.25 21.92 3.59
C LEU A 52 -16.33 20.83 3.57
N PRO A 53 -17.51 21.09 2.95
CA PRO A 53 -18.46 20.02 2.69
C PRO A 53 -17.77 18.84 2.00
N ALA A 54 -18.31 17.64 2.17
CA ALA A 54 -17.79 16.46 1.47
C ALA A 54 -17.93 16.65 -0.05
N ILE A 55 -16.91 17.26 -0.66
CA ILE A 55 -16.80 17.43 -2.10
C ILE A 55 -16.01 16.26 -2.66
N SER A 56 -16.44 15.76 -3.83
CA SER A 56 -15.64 14.78 -4.57
C SER A 56 -14.25 15.36 -4.83
N GLY A 57 -13.20 14.68 -4.34
CA GLY A 57 -11.81 15.07 -4.58
C GLY A 57 -11.39 15.05 -6.06
N ALA A 58 -12.25 14.55 -6.95
CA ALA A 58 -11.96 14.37 -8.38
C ALA A 58 -11.60 15.67 -9.14
N ARG A 59 -11.96 16.83 -8.60
CA ARG A 59 -11.63 18.15 -9.17
C ARG A 59 -10.61 18.96 -8.36
N LEU A 60 -10.10 18.39 -7.28
CA LEU A 60 -9.03 19.00 -6.51
C LEU A 60 -7.71 18.71 -7.19
N THR A 61 -7.08 19.72 -7.78
CA THR A 61 -5.74 19.63 -8.37
C THR A 61 -4.70 20.13 -7.38
N GLY A 62 -3.48 19.58 -7.45
CA GLY A 62 -2.39 19.99 -6.56
C GLY A 62 -2.41 19.29 -5.19
N LEU A 63 -3.30 18.31 -4.97
CA LEU A 63 -3.19 17.39 -3.85
C LEU A 63 -2.05 16.43 -4.16
N THR A 64 -1.08 16.32 -3.26
CA THR A 64 -0.12 15.23 -3.30
C THR A 64 -0.85 13.97 -2.88
N SER A 65 -1.11 13.08 -3.84
CA SER A 65 -1.55 11.72 -3.48
C SER A 65 -0.49 11.06 -2.60
N PRO A 66 -0.88 10.29 -1.58
CA PRO A 66 0.09 9.46 -0.88
C PRO A 66 0.79 8.55 -1.90
N PRO A 67 2.08 8.23 -1.71
CA PRO A 67 2.84 7.41 -2.66
C PRO A 67 2.22 6.02 -2.86
N PHE A 68 1.44 5.55 -1.87
CA PHE A 68 0.72 4.29 -1.92
C PHE A 68 -0.76 4.51 -1.67
N ALA A 69 -1.60 3.96 -2.54
CA ALA A 69 -3.05 4.00 -2.42
C ALA A 69 -3.55 2.98 -1.38
N SER A 70 -2.90 1.82 -1.32
CA SER A 70 -3.35 0.67 -0.52
C SER A 70 -2.19 -0.23 -0.14
N TYR A 71 -2.40 -1.10 0.84
CA TYR A 71 -1.42 -2.10 1.25
C TYR A 71 -2.07 -3.43 1.58
N ALA A 72 -1.26 -4.50 1.50
CA ALA A 72 -1.59 -5.83 1.98
C ALA A 72 -0.40 -6.44 2.73
N TYR A 73 -0.69 -7.28 3.72
CA TYR A 73 0.32 -7.92 4.54
C TYR A 73 0.00 -9.40 4.76
N TYR A 74 0.96 -10.25 4.42
CA TYR A 74 0.86 -11.70 4.47
C TYR A 74 1.98 -12.30 5.30
N GLU A 75 1.66 -13.37 6.02
CA GLU A 75 2.63 -14.09 6.84
C GLU A 75 2.58 -15.60 6.59
N GLU A 76 3.71 -16.24 6.81
CA GLU A 76 3.81 -17.67 7.06
C GLU A 76 3.74 -17.90 8.56
N GLN A 77 2.61 -18.41 9.01
CA GLN A 77 2.35 -18.66 10.42
C GLN A 77 2.23 -20.15 10.70
N GLN A 78 2.75 -20.57 11.86
CA GLN A 78 2.60 -21.91 12.39
C GLN A 78 2.19 -21.86 13.86
N ALA A 79 1.55 -22.92 14.33
CA ALA A 79 1.20 -23.05 15.74
C ALA A 79 2.47 -23.09 16.62
N SER A 80 2.30 -22.75 17.90
CA SER A 80 3.35 -22.91 18.91
C SER A 80 3.96 -24.32 18.87
N GLY A 81 5.27 -24.42 18.95
CA GLY A 81 5.98 -25.69 18.88
C GLY A 81 6.12 -26.30 17.47
N THR A 82 5.67 -25.62 16.40
CA THR A 82 5.72 -26.15 15.01
C THR A 82 6.77 -25.42 14.19
N ASN A 83 7.70 -26.17 13.59
CA ASN A 83 8.74 -25.65 12.69
C ASN A 83 8.18 -25.22 11.34
N ALA A 84 8.91 -24.34 10.63
CA ALA A 84 8.54 -23.89 9.29
C ALA A 84 8.77 -24.96 8.18
N GLY A 85 9.50 -26.01 8.47
CA GLY A 85 9.71 -27.11 7.55
C GLY A 85 11.12 -27.26 6.99
N THR A 86 11.25 -28.26 6.13
CA THR A 86 12.51 -28.64 5.48
C THR A 86 12.91 -27.63 4.41
N MET A 87 14.20 -27.34 4.33
CA MET A 87 14.78 -26.59 3.22
C MET A 87 15.81 -27.47 2.49
N THR A 88 15.53 -27.79 1.24
CA THR A 88 16.39 -28.66 0.41
C THR A 88 17.37 -27.83 -0.41
N SER A 89 18.63 -28.22 -0.39
CA SER A 89 19.72 -27.56 -1.13
C SER A 89 19.42 -27.51 -2.63
N GLY A 90 19.80 -26.40 -3.26
CA GLY A 90 19.73 -26.24 -4.70
C GLY A 90 18.35 -25.96 -5.30
N THR A 91 17.29 -26.07 -4.51
CA THR A 91 15.90 -25.88 -4.96
C THR A 91 15.33 -24.55 -4.48
N TRP A 92 14.54 -23.87 -5.32
CA TRP A 92 13.72 -22.76 -4.90
C TRP A 92 12.46 -23.27 -4.23
N HIS A 93 12.30 -23.04 -2.95
CA HIS A 93 11.10 -23.36 -2.17
C HIS A 93 10.17 -22.16 -2.13
N VAL A 94 8.89 -22.34 -2.41
CA VAL A 94 7.88 -21.34 -2.13
C VAL A 94 7.67 -21.30 -0.61
N ARG A 95 7.79 -20.11 -0.01
CA ARG A 95 7.47 -19.90 1.42
C ARG A 95 5.97 -20.08 1.63
N ALA A 96 5.61 -20.74 2.71
CA ALA A 96 4.23 -21.13 2.99
C ALA A 96 3.39 -19.96 3.55
N LEU A 97 3.30 -18.85 2.80
CA LEU A 97 2.40 -17.75 3.16
C LEU A 97 0.97 -18.30 3.26
N ASN A 98 0.42 -18.31 4.47
CA ASN A 98 -0.86 -18.94 4.76
C ASN A 98 -1.83 -18.02 5.53
N THR A 99 -1.38 -16.84 5.91
CA THR A 99 -2.18 -15.90 6.69
C THR A 99 -2.17 -14.52 6.03
N GLU A 100 -3.35 -14.03 5.70
CA GLU A 100 -3.58 -12.63 5.38
C GLU A 100 -3.82 -11.89 6.69
N VAL A 101 -2.90 -11.00 7.04
CA VAL A 101 -2.97 -10.22 8.29
C VAL A 101 -3.75 -8.93 8.06
N ALA A 102 -3.58 -8.32 6.91
CA ALA A 102 -4.30 -7.11 6.51
C ALA A 102 -4.33 -6.97 4.99
N ASP A 103 -5.47 -6.66 4.45
CA ASP A 103 -5.70 -6.20 3.07
C ASP A 103 -7.03 -5.42 3.01
N PRO A 104 -7.07 -4.19 3.58
CA PRO A 104 -8.30 -3.44 3.73
C PRO A 104 -8.99 -3.11 2.40
N ASP A 105 -8.24 -3.05 1.32
CA ASP A 105 -8.75 -2.66 0.00
C ASP A 105 -8.78 -3.82 -1.00
N SER A 106 -8.52 -5.04 -0.53
CA SER A 106 -8.53 -6.26 -1.35
C SER A 106 -7.64 -6.16 -2.59
N ILE A 107 -6.40 -5.69 -2.39
CA ILE A 107 -5.43 -5.52 -3.49
C ILE A 107 -4.80 -6.84 -3.93
N GLY A 108 -4.87 -7.88 -3.09
CA GLY A 108 -4.35 -9.20 -3.38
C GLY A 108 -5.26 -10.32 -2.86
N ALA A 109 -5.09 -11.51 -3.38
CA ALA A 109 -5.78 -12.71 -2.89
C ALA A 109 -4.76 -13.81 -2.57
N LEU A 110 -4.73 -14.24 -1.30
CA LEU A 110 -3.83 -15.30 -0.86
C LEU A 110 -4.41 -16.67 -1.18
N SER A 111 -3.71 -17.46 -1.98
CA SER A 111 -4.09 -18.83 -2.30
C SER A 111 -2.85 -19.66 -2.61
N SER A 112 -2.82 -20.91 -2.13
CA SER A 112 -1.72 -21.85 -2.42
C SER A 112 -0.32 -21.27 -2.18
N ASN A 113 -0.16 -20.51 -1.08
CA ASN A 113 1.08 -19.84 -0.66
C ASN A 113 1.57 -18.73 -1.63
N LYS A 114 0.70 -18.21 -2.46
CA LYS A 114 0.95 -17.15 -3.44
C LYS A 114 -0.07 -16.03 -3.29
N VAL A 115 0.32 -14.83 -3.68
CA VAL A 115 -0.57 -13.68 -3.71
C VAL A 115 -0.90 -13.33 -5.15
N THR A 116 -2.16 -13.44 -5.52
CA THR A 116 -2.67 -13.01 -6.83
C THR A 116 -2.89 -11.50 -6.80
N LEU A 117 -2.21 -10.76 -7.68
CA LEU A 117 -2.33 -9.31 -7.83
C LEU A 117 -2.91 -8.96 -9.19
N ALA A 118 -3.77 -7.96 -9.28
CA ALA A 118 -4.24 -7.36 -10.53
C ALA A 118 -3.14 -6.53 -11.21
N ALA A 119 -3.39 -6.06 -12.45
CA ALA A 119 -2.49 -5.11 -13.11
C ALA A 119 -2.27 -3.87 -12.25
N GLY A 120 -1.04 -3.37 -12.19
CA GLY A 120 -0.68 -2.22 -11.37
C GLY A 120 0.81 -2.09 -11.12
N THR A 121 1.18 -1.04 -10.41
CA THR A 121 2.52 -0.83 -9.89
C THR A 121 2.51 -1.01 -8.39
N TYR A 122 3.49 -1.74 -7.90
CA TYR A 122 3.58 -2.16 -6.52
C TYR A 122 4.98 -1.93 -5.97
N PHE A 123 5.06 -1.69 -4.67
CA PHE A 123 6.28 -1.81 -3.90
C PHE A 123 6.10 -2.96 -2.92
N ALA A 124 7.04 -3.89 -2.88
CA ALA A 124 7.01 -5.02 -1.95
C ALA A 124 8.23 -5.03 -1.04
N ARG A 125 8.03 -5.45 0.19
CA ARG A 125 9.08 -5.79 1.15
C ARG A 125 8.85 -7.20 1.67
N TRP A 126 9.92 -7.94 1.93
CA TRP A 126 9.81 -9.29 2.47
C TRP A 126 10.98 -9.63 3.38
N ALA A 127 10.74 -10.62 4.22
CA ALA A 127 11.74 -11.23 5.08
C ALA A 127 11.42 -12.72 5.26
N ALA A 128 12.44 -13.56 5.21
CA ALA A 128 12.29 -14.97 5.53
C ALA A 128 13.55 -15.52 6.20
N PRO A 129 13.43 -16.16 7.37
CA PRO A 129 14.55 -16.80 8.05
C PRO A 129 14.90 -18.12 7.39
N ALA A 130 16.15 -18.52 7.60
CA ALA A 130 16.60 -19.89 7.40
C ALA A 130 17.56 -20.27 8.55
N ARG A 131 17.62 -21.56 8.88
CA ARG A 131 18.45 -22.09 9.96
C ARG A 131 19.31 -23.25 9.49
N GLU A 132 20.61 -23.18 9.78
CA GLU A 132 21.57 -24.25 9.51
C GLU A 132 21.61 -24.70 8.04
N VAL A 133 21.53 -23.77 7.10
CA VAL A 133 21.41 -24.05 5.66
C VAL A 133 22.59 -23.54 4.82
N ASP A 134 23.68 -23.11 5.48
CA ASP A 134 24.83 -22.43 4.85
C ASP A 134 24.34 -21.12 4.19
N ARG A 135 24.71 -20.85 2.96
CA ARG A 135 24.27 -19.66 2.23
C ARG A 135 22.85 -19.81 1.76
N HIS A 136 22.07 -18.76 1.94
CA HIS A 136 20.69 -18.73 1.49
C HIS A 136 20.28 -17.34 0.99
N GLN A 137 19.25 -17.31 0.18
CA GLN A 137 18.74 -16.08 -0.41
C GLN A 137 17.26 -16.26 -0.79
N THR A 138 16.48 -15.21 -0.57
CA THR A 138 15.09 -15.13 -1.03
C THR A 138 15.00 -14.46 -2.40
N ARG A 139 13.87 -14.64 -3.05
CA ARG A 139 13.45 -13.84 -4.20
C ARG A 139 11.95 -13.62 -4.21
N LEU A 140 11.53 -12.50 -4.77
CA LEU A 140 10.15 -12.32 -5.23
C LEU A 140 10.06 -12.82 -6.66
N TYR A 141 9.05 -13.64 -6.93
CA TYR A 141 8.92 -14.37 -8.19
C TYR A 141 7.51 -14.26 -8.75
N ASN A 142 7.39 -13.94 -10.03
CA ASN A 142 6.14 -14.01 -10.77
C ASN A 142 5.96 -15.44 -11.26
N ASP A 143 5.11 -16.17 -10.59
CA ASP A 143 4.88 -17.59 -10.87
C ASP A 143 4.11 -17.80 -12.16
N THR A 144 3.19 -16.91 -12.49
CA THR A 144 2.41 -16.93 -13.75
C THR A 144 3.31 -16.86 -14.97
N ASP A 145 4.28 -15.95 -14.97
CA ASP A 145 5.18 -15.73 -16.12
C ASP A 145 6.50 -16.48 -15.96
N SER A 146 6.66 -17.27 -14.90
CA SER A 146 7.89 -17.99 -14.57
C SER A 146 9.13 -17.08 -14.58
N SER A 147 9.01 -15.89 -14.02
CA SER A 147 10.06 -14.85 -14.08
C SER A 147 10.42 -14.30 -12.69
N GLN A 148 11.71 -14.00 -12.50
CA GLN A 148 12.19 -13.38 -11.29
C GLN A 148 11.87 -11.89 -11.31
N ILE A 149 11.25 -11.39 -10.23
CA ILE A 149 11.01 -9.95 -10.04
C ILE A 149 12.25 -9.31 -9.40
N ALA A 150 12.68 -9.82 -8.24
CA ALA A 150 13.86 -9.32 -7.55
C ALA A 150 14.46 -10.34 -6.59
N MET A 151 15.75 -10.19 -6.32
CA MET A 151 16.46 -10.96 -5.31
C MET A 151 16.47 -10.22 -3.98
N GLY A 152 16.39 -10.97 -2.90
CA GLY A 152 16.64 -10.49 -1.54
C GLY A 152 18.15 -10.52 -1.21
N ALA A 153 18.48 -10.10 -0.02
CA ALA A 153 19.86 -10.13 0.48
C ALA A 153 20.36 -11.57 0.68
N THR A 154 21.58 -11.82 0.27
CA THR A 154 22.28 -13.08 0.58
C THR A 154 22.63 -13.11 2.06
N TYR A 155 22.48 -14.26 2.68
CA TYR A 155 22.86 -14.50 4.07
C TYR A 155 23.56 -15.85 4.22
N GLN A 156 24.34 -16.00 5.27
CA GLN A 156 25.01 -17.26 5.60
C GLN A 156 24.70 -17.65 7.04
N THR A 157 24.32 -18.90 7.22
CA THR A 157 24.12 -19.55 8.53
C THR A 157 25.14 -20.68 8.70
N HIS A 158 25.51 -20.99 9.93
CA HIS A 158 26.27 -22.21 10.21
C HIS A 158 25.38 -23.44 9.96
N TYR A 159 25.94 -24.48 9.33
CA TYR A 159 25.25 -25.75 9.03
C TYR A 159 25.77 -26.94 9.84
N SER A 160 26.80 -26.72 10.65
CA SER A 160 27.44 -27.77 11.45
C SER A 160 28.01 -27.16 12.73
N GLY A 161 27.67 -27.73 13.88
CA GLY A 161 28.22 -27.42 15.19
C GLY A 161 27.47 -26.32 15.93
N ASP A 162 27.65 -25.07 15.56
CA ASP A 162 26.96 -23.92 16.19
C ASP A 162 25.73 -23.52 15.37
N ALA A 163 24.57 -23.90 15.88
CA ALA A 163 23.29 -23.62 15.24
C ALA A 163 23.05 -22.11 15.08
N SER A 164 22.89 -21.63 13.86
CA SER A 164 22.58 -20.22 13.61
C SER A 164 21.38 -20.04 12.70
N THR A 165 20.64 -18.95 12.94
CA THR A 165 19.52 -18.52 12.11
C THR A 165 19.86 -17.18 11.48
N GLY A 166 19.57 -17.02 10.20
CA GLY A 166 19.72 -15.76 9.48
C GLY A 166 18.44 -15.42 8.73
N THR A 167 18.27 -14.15 8.40
CA THR A 167 17.07 -13.68 7.69
C THR A 167 17.48 -13.00 6.39
N SER A 168 17.05 -13.57 5.27
CA SER A 168 17.12 -12.90 3.97
C SER A 168 15.96 -11.92 3.84
N THR A 169 16.28 -10.67 3.53
CA THR A 169 15.32 -9.59 3.33
C THR A 169 15.40 -9.04 1.92
N GLY A 170 14.34 -8.44 1.43
CA GLY A 170 14.35 -7.75 0.17
C GLY A 170 13.26 -6.70 0.06
N ALA A 171 13.44 -5.80 -0.90
CA ALA A 171 12.45 -4.81 -1.27
C ALA A 171 12.60 -4.45 -2.75
N THR A 172 11.49 -4.19 -3.42
CA THR A 172 11.51 -3.79 -4.83
C THR A 172 10.23 -3.09 -5.22
N ARG A 173 10.34 -2.21 -6.22
CA ARG A 173 9.24 -1.69 -7.00
C ARG A 173 9.10 -2.52 -8.27
N PHE A 174 7.86 -2.90 -8.64
CA PHE A 174 7.60 -3.64 -9.87
C PHE A 174 6.24 -3.30 -10.45
N THR A 175 6.09 -3.53 -11.76
CA THR A 175 4.83 -3.30 -12.50
C THR A 175 4.42 -4.58 -13.20
N ILE A 176 3.13 -4.90 -13.12
CA ILE A 176 2.51 -6.02 -13.86
C ILE A 176 1.36 -5.49 -14.71
N SER A 177 1.26 -5.99 -15.95
CA SER A 177 0.27 -5.54 -16.93
C SER A 177 -1.03 -6.33 -16.91
N GLY A 178 -1.12 -7.38 -16.11
CA GLY A 178 -2.30 -8.25 -15.94
C GLY A 178 -2.27 -8.96 -14.62
N THR A 179 -3.28 -9.76 -14.32
CA THR A 179 -3.36 -10.57 -13.10
C THR A 179 -2.22 -11.59 -13.05
N LYS A 180 -1.46 -11.59 -11.94
CA LYS A 180 -0.28 -12.45 -11.73
C LYS A 180 -0.25 -13.03 -10.33
N ASP A 181 0.22 -14.26 -10.24
CA ASP A 181 0.53 -14.94 -8.98
C ASP A 181 1.98 -14.63 -8.58
N ILE A 182 2.14 -14.03 -7.42
CA ILE A 182 3.43 -13.63 -6.88
C ILE A 182 3.78 -14.54 -5.71
N ALA A 183 4.96 -15.16 -5.79
CA ALA A 183 5.48 -16.07 -4.79
C ALA A 183 6.71 -15.48 -4.09
N LEU A 184 6.80 -15.64 -2.79
CA LEU A 184 8.06 -15.48 -2.05
C LEU A 184 8.80 -16.82 -2.08
N GLN A 185 9.97 -16.85 -2.71
CA GLN A 185 10.76 -18.08 -2.83
C GLN A 185 12.08 -17.94 -2.07
N HIS A 186 12.60 -19.09 -1.60
CA HIS A 186 13.82 -19.16 -0.80
C HIS A 186 14.67 -20.36 -1.25
N LYS A 187 15.97 -20.16 -1.38
CA LYS A 187 16.94 -21.18 -1.80
C LYS A 187 18.15 -21.21 -0.87
N CYS A 188 18.72 -22.37 -0.66
CA CYS A 188 19.91 -22.56 0.18
C CYS A 188 20.94 -23.50 -0.45
N ASN A 189 22.12 -23.58 0.18
CA ASN A 189 23.21 -24.44 -0.22
C ASN A 189 23.29 -25.76 0.55
N TYR A 190 22.71 -25.85 1.74
CA TYR A 190 22.75 -27.05 2.56
C TYR A 190 21.32 -27.47 2.97
N THR A 191 21.03 -28.77 2.89
CA THR A 191 19.70 -29.31 3.26
C THR A 191 19.58 -29.43 4.76
N THR A 192 18.56 -28.84 5.34
CA THR A 192 18.20 -29.01 6.74
C THR A 192 16.74 -29.42 6.86
N ALA A 193 16.54 -30.62 7.42
CA ALA A 193 15.23 -31.19 7.62
C ALA A 193 14.46 -30.50 8.76
N ASN A 194 13.15 -30.49 8.67
CA ASN A 194 12.17 -30.04 9.68
C ASN A 194 12.21 -28.55 10.04
N TYR A 195 13.37 -27.94 10.20
CA TYR A 195 13.51 -26.54 10.68
C TYR A 195 14.40 -25.67 9.80
N GLY A 196 14.78 -26.15 8.62
CA GLY A 196 15.64 -25.36 7.71
C GLY A 196 15.01 -24.04 7.28
N GLN A 197 13.69 -23.95 7.22
CA GLN A 197 12.96 -22.71 6.94
C GLN A 197 12.67 -21.86 8.20
N GLY A 198 12.95 -22.37 9.39
CA GLY A 198 12.81 -21.70 10.68
C GLY A 198 12.50 -22.69 11.81
N LEU A 199 13.13 -22.46 12.96
CA LEU A 199 12.91 -23.23 14.18
C LEU A 199 11.79 -22.57 15.00
N HIS A 200 10.93 -23.39 15.59
CA HIS A 200 9.82 -22.93 16.42
C HIS A 200 10.30 -22.32 17.77
N ASN A 201 9.42 -21.57 18.36
CA ASN A 201 9.39 -21.26 19.77
C ASN A 201 8.07 -21.73 20.40
N GLU A 202 7.97 -21.64 21.72
CA GLU A 202 6.77 -22.06 22.46
C GLU A 202 6.00 -20.86 23.06
N PHE A 203 6.27 -19.64 22.59
CA PHE A 203 5.70 -18.42 23.15
C PHE A 203 4.32 -18.06 22.55
N GLY A 204 3.86 -18.80 21.54
CA GLY A 204 2.62 -18.55 20.81
C GLY A 204 2.76 -18.88 19.32
N ILE A 205 2.03 -18.19 18.47
CA ILE A 205 2.12 -18.35 17.02
C ILE A 205 3.55 -18.01 16.55
N ASN A 206 4.13 -18.91 15.76
CA ASN A 206 5.42 -18.70 15.12
C ASN A 206 5.22 -18.01 13.77
N VAL A 207 5.81 -16.84 13.57
CA VAL A 207 5.84 -16.14 12.29
C VAL A 207 7.20 -16.31 11.64
N TYR A 208 7.25 -16.91 10.46
CA TYR A 208 8.49 -17.21 9.76
C TYR A 208 8.74 -16.24 8.60
N ALA A 209 7.94 -16.28 7.56
CA ALA A 209 8.10 -15.33 6.46
C ALA A 209 7.05 -14.23 6.51
N ARG A 210 7.40 -13.08 5.94
CA ARG A 210 6.56 -11.91 5.81
C ARG A 210 6.66 -11.35 4.40
N LEU A 211 5.52 -10.93 3.87
CA LEU A 211 5.43 -10.21 2.60
C LEU A 211 4.47 -9.04 2.75
N GLU A 212 4.99 -7.84 2.59
CA GLU A 212 4.23 -6.59 2.56
C GLU A 212 4.16 -6.09 1.12
N ILE A 213 2.99 -5.72 0.67
CA ILE A 213 2.74 -5.21 -0.68
C ILE A 213 1.99 -3.90 -0.57
N PHE A 214 2.50 -2.88 -1.21
CA PHE A 214 1.92 -1.55 -1.29
C PHE A 214 1.60 -1.26 -2.76
N LYS A 215 0.35 -0.91 -3.04
CA LYS A 215 -0.07 -0.52 -4.39
C LYS A 215 0.13 0.98 -4.55
N GLU A 216 0.81 1.39 -5.62
CA GLU A 216 0.93 2.80 -5.97
C GLU A 216 -0.41 3.38 -6.43
N ALA A 217 -0.57 4.70 -6.21
CA ALA A 217 -1.78 5.45 -6.55
C ALA A 217 -1.95 5.64 -8.07
#